data_df049e9c47b05cdfff9b0e53695d108c
#
_entry.id   df049e9c47b05cdfff9b0e53695d108c
#
_cell.length_a   1.000
_cell.length_b   1.000
_cell.length_c   1.000
_cell.angle_alpha   90.00
_cell.angle_beta   90.00
_cell.angle_gamma   90.00
#
_symmetry.space_group_name_H-M   'P 1'
#
loop_
_entity.id
_entity.type
_entity.pdbx_description
1 polymer ?
#
loop_
_entity_poly.entity_id
_entity_poly.type
_entity_poly.pdbx_seq_one_letter_code
_entity_poly.pdbx_strand_id
1 'polypeptide(L)'
;MKLINKGNTIKRCTICFIDLTIKEVGSVTGNCYVSNYKNKIYKCNTCFVKYANSKKTKWRKEKTVGSPKHLSDLVEGARERARKNNLPFNLKVKDLRKIITTHCPVFNFKFEINKKNINNNWENSPTLDRVIPEKGYVKNNIIIVSMLANTIKSNANPNQILKVGNYYKKLYKEKGIKHETK
;
A
#
# COMPACT_ATOMS: atom_id res chain seq x y z
N MET A 1 -36.57 0.29 -37.20
CA MET A 1 -35.71 -0.53 -38.07
C MET A 1 -34.47 -0.92 -37.30
N LYS A 2 -34.33 -2.16 -36.81
CA LYS A 2 -33.16 -2.62 -36.07
C LYS A 2 -32.07 -3.02 -37.06
N LEU A 3 -31.00 -2.20 -37.12
CA LEU A 3 -29.81 -2.61 -37.86
C LEU A 3 -29.05 -3.65 -37.00
N ILE A 4 -29.25 -4.92 -37.31
CA ILE A 4 -28.48 -6.02 -36.73
C ILE A 4 -27.21 -6.15 -37.58
N ASN A 5 -26.12 -5.52 -37.13
CA ASN A 5 -24.79 -5.83 -37.66
C ASN A 5 -24.30 -7.12 -36.96
N LYS A 6 -24.10 -8.16 -37.77
CA LYS A 6 -23.60 -9.48 -37.35
C LYS A 6 -22.31 -9.30 -36.51
N GLY A 7 -22.35 -9.65 -35.23
CA GLY A 7 -21.21 -9.74 -34.35
C GLY A 7 -21.06 -8.65 -33.29
N ASN A 8 -21.95 -7.65 -33.23
CA ASN A 8 -21.88 -6.60 -32.19
C ASN A 8 -23.20 -6.49 -31.44
N THR A 9 -23.19 -6.63 -30.13
CA THR A 9 -24.35 -6.36 -29.27
C THR A 9 -24.27 -4.91 -28.76
N ILE A 10 -25.36 -4.13 -28.93
CA ILE A 10 -25.46 -2.77 -28.36
C ILE A 10 -26.00 -2.89 -26.94
N LYS A 11 -25.29 -2.28 -26.00
CA LYS A 11 -25.70 -2.10 -24.60
C LYS A 11 -25.63 -0.62 -24.23
N ARG A 12 -26.32 -0.22 -23.18
CA ARG A 12 -26.28 1.17 -22.70
C ARG A 12 -25.42 1.32 -21.45
N CYS A 13 -24.65 2.39 -21.39
CA CYS A 13 -23.99 2.80 -20.14
C CYS A 13 -25.05 3.06 -19.08
N THR A 14 -24.93 2.43 -17.93
CA THR A 14 -25.89 2.58 -16.81
C THR A 14 -25.85 3.93 -16.12
N ILE A 15 -24.91 4.81 -16.48
CA ILE A 15 -24.74 6.13 -15.86
C ILE A 15 -25.14 7.27 -16.83
N CYS A 16 -24.62 7.27 -18.06
CA CYS A 16 -24.84 8.35 -19.01
C CYS A 16 -25.71 7.94 -20.22
N PHE A 17 -26.18 6.70 -20.24
CA PHE A 17 -27.09 6.13 -21.24
C PHE A 17 -26.58 6.11 -22.69
N ILE A 18 -25.30 6.39 -22.92
CA ILE A 18 -24.69 6.28 -24.26
C ILE A 18 -24.68 4.80 -24.68
N ASP A 19 -24.98 4.56 -25.95
CA ASP A 19 -24.93 3.24 -26.55
C ASP A 19 -23.49 2.75 -26.69
N LEU A 20 -23.25 1.51 -26.30
CA LEU A 20 -21.94 0.87 -26.26
C LEU A 20 -21.95 -0.34 -27.19
N THR A 21 -20.97 -0.42 -28.07
CA THR A 21 -20.81 -1.58 -28.95
C THR A 21 -19.90 -2.61 -28.30
N ILE A 22 -20.38 -3.85 -28.16
CA ILE A 22 -19.66 -4.96 -27.53
C ILE A 22 -19.43 -6.05 -28.56
N LYS A 23 -18.19 -6.48 -28.74
CA LYS A 23 -17.86 -7.67 -29.53
C LYS A 23 -18.21 -8.93 -28.75
N GLU A 24 -18.84 -9.93 -29.42
CA GLU A 24 -19.46 -11.09 -28.76
C GLU A 24 -18.53 -12.05 -28.01
N VAL A 25 -17.25 -11.95 -28.13
CA VAL A 25 -16.34 -12.91 -27.48
C VAL A 25 -15.35 -12.17 -26.58
N GLY A 26 -15.70 -12.07 -25.31
CA GLY A 26 -14.73 -11.96 -24.19
C GLY A 26 -13.76 -10.77 -24.17
N SER A 27 -13.74 -9.92 -25.17
CA SER A 27 -12.87 -8.74 -25.20
C SER A 27 -13.69 -7.46 -25.28
N VAL A 28 -13.61 -6.68 -24.24
CA VAL A 28 -14.11 -5.31 -24.20
C VAL A 28 -13.19 -4.45 -25.06
N THR A 29 -13.60 -4.16 -26.28
CA THR A 29 -12.82 -3.27 -27.16
C THR A 29 -13.23 -1.81 -26.93
N GLY A 30 -12.29 -1.04 -26.49
CA GLY A 30 -12.20 0.42 -26.64
C GLY A 30 -13.03 1.27 -25.68
N ASN A 31 -14.33 1.08 -25.50
CA ASN A 31 -15.18 2.11 -24.88
C ASN A 31 -16.13 1.62 -23.77
N CYS A 32 -16.04 0.36 -23.35
CA CYS A 32 -16.97 -0.21 -22.38
C CYS A 32 -16.30 -1.08 -21.32
N TYR A 33 -16.69 -0.92 -20.06
CA TYR A 33 -16.29 -1.76 -18.93
C TYR A 33 -17.49 -2.54 -18.38
N VAL A 34 -17.33 -3.86 -18.17
CA VAL A 34 -18.28 -4.70 -17.45
C VAL A 34 -17.86 -4.79 -16.00
N SER A 35 -18.59 -4.18 -15.08
CA SER A 35 -18.18 -4.06 -13.67
C SER A 35 -18.63 -5.21 -12.77
N ASN A 36 -19.48 -6.11 -13.26
CA ASN A 36 -19.96 -7.26 -12.49
C ASN A 36 -20.35 -8.42 -13.41
N TYR A 37 -19.67 -9.54 -13.28
CA TYR A 37 -19.89 -10.73 -14.12
C TYR A 37 -21.29 -11.35 -13.93
N LYS A 38 -21.87 -11.25 -12.72
CA LYS A 38 -23.21 -11.79 -12.43
C LYS A 38 -24.34 -10.87 -12.90
N ASN A 39 -24.18 -9.55 -12.81
CA ASN A 39 -25.25 -8.57 -13.10
C ASN A 39 -25.02 -7.76 -14.38
N LYS A 40 -23.97 -8.02 -15.15
CA LYS A 40 -23.64 -7.39 -16.45
C LYS A 40 -23.89 -5.88 -16.50
N ILE A 41 -23.30 -5.13 -15.53
CA ILE A 41 -23.39 -3.67 -15.49
C ILE A 41 -22.37 -3.08 -16.48
N TYR A 42 -22.85 -2.36 -17.49
CA TYR A 42 -22.04 -1.76 -18.52
C TYR A 42 -21.77 -0.28 -18.22
N LYS A 43 -20.53 0.17 -18.39
CA LYS A 43 -20.14 1.59 -18.22
C LYS A 43 -19.22 1.99 -19.35
N CYS A 44 -19.43 3.18 -19.93
CA CYS A 44 -18.46 3.76 -20.85
C CYS A 44 -17.16 4.11 -20.13
N ASN A 45 -16.06 4.26 -20.86
CA ASN A 45 -14.74 4.57 -20.28
C ASN A 45 -14.77 5.79 -19.38
N THR A 46 -15.41 6.89 -19.81
CA THR A 46 -15.52 8.13 -19.03
C THR A 46 -16.24 7.90 -17.70
N CYS A 47 -17.39 7.22 -17.72
CA CYS A 47 -18.14 6.92 -16.51
C CYS A 47 -17.42 5.89 -15.62
N PHE A 48 -16.72 4.93 -16.20
CA PHE A 48 -15.91 3.98 -15.45
C PHE A 48 -14.75 4.65 -14.74
N VAL A 49 -14.01 5.52 -15.42
CA VAL A 49 -12.90 6.27 -14.82
C VAL A 49 -13.38 7.18 -13.69
N LYS A 50 -14.49 7.92 -13.88
CA LYS A 50 -15.10 8.73 -12.82
C LYS A 50 -15.52 7.86 -11.63
N TYR A 51 -16.17 6.74 -11.85
CA TYR A 51 -16.58 5.79 -10.81
C TYR A 51 -15.37 5.18 -10.09
N ALA A 52 -14.36 4.72 -10.83
CA ALA A 52 -13.13 4.17 -10.26
C ALA A 52 -12.38 5.20 -9.41
N ASN A 53 -12.29 6.45 -9.90
CA ASN A 53 -11.66 7.54 -9.17
C ASN A 53 -12.45 7.91 -7.90
N SER A 54 -13.80 7.95 -7.94
CA SER A 54 -14.62 8.20 -6.76
C SER A 54 -14.44 7.11 -5.70
N LYS A 55 -14.42 5.84 -6.10
CA LYS A 55 -14.13 4.71 -5.21
C LYS A 55 -12.71 4.82 -4.61
N LYS A 56 -11.72 5.10 -5.45
CA LYS A 56 -10.33 5.27 -5.02
C LYS A 56 -10.17 6.42 -4.03
N THR A 57 -10.89 7.53 -4.23
CA THR A 57 -10.90 8.68 -3.30
C THR A 57 -11.58 8.32 -1.98
N LYS A 58 -12.72 7.63 -2.01
CA LYS A 58 -13.39 7.14 -0.80
C LYS A 58 -12.48 6.21 0.00
N TRP A 59 -11.85 5.23 -0.65
CA TRP A 59 -10.90 4.29 -0.03
C TRP A 59 -9.68 4.99 0.59
N ARG A 60 -9.16 6.05 -0.05
CA ARG A 60 -8.06 6.85 0.49
C ARG A 60 -8.44 7.64 1.72
N LYS A 61 -9.67 8.16 1.77
CA LYS A 61 -10.18 8.88 2.96
C LYS A 61 -10.38 7.96 4.17
N GLU A 62 -10.71 6.70 3.93
CA GLU A 62 -10.99 5.71 4.98
C GLU A 62 -9.73 5.02 5.53
N LYS A 63 -8.57 5.17 4.87
CA LYS A 63 -7.32 4.53 5.28
C LYS A 63 -6.60 5.41 6.30
N THR A 64 -6.80 5.12 7.57
CA THR A 64 -6.08 5.74 8.70
C THR A 64 -5.15 4.72 9.35
N VAL A 65 -4.19 5.22 10.16
CA VAL A 65 -3.29 4.34 10.93
C VAL A 65 -4.12 3.43 11.83
N GLY A 66 -3.85 2.11 11.78
CA GLY A 66 -4.60 1.12 12.56
C GLY A 66 -5.96 0.72 11.99
N SER A 67 -6.45 1.37 10.91
CA SER A 67 -7.72 0.95 10.29
C SER A 67 -7.63 -0.49 9.76
N PRO A 68 -8.76 -1.23 9.69
CA PRO A 68 -8.76 -2.62 9.19
C PRO A 68 -8.11 -2.76 7.82
N LYS A 69 -8.34 -1.81 6.92
CA LYS A 69 -7.73 -1.78 5.59
C LYS A 69 -6.22 -1.58 5.66
N HIS A 70 -5.75 -0.65 6.49
CA HIS A 70 -4.32 -0.43 6.68
C HIS A 70 -3.61 -1.69 7.19
N LEU A 71 -4.15 -2.31 8.25
CA LEU A 71 -3.56 -3.52 8.83
C LEU A 71 -3.61 -4.70 7.86
N SER A 72 -4.67 -4.82 7.06
CA SER A 72 -4.77 -5.83 6.00
C SER A 72 -3.69 -5.65 4.94
N ASP A 73 -3.45 -4.40 4.49
CA ASP A 73 -2.41 -4.10 3.49
C ASP A 73 -1.01 -4.43 4.03
N LEU A 74 -0.74 -4.16 5.32
CA LEU A 74 0.53 -4.52 5.96
C LEU A 74 0.74 -6.05 5.99
N VAL A 75 -0.31 -6.81 6.35
CA VAL A 75 -0.26 -8.27 6.38
C VAL A 75 -0.03 -8.85 4.99
N GLU A 76 -0.75 -8.34 3.99
CA GLU A 76 -0.63 -8.83 2.61
C GLU A 76 0.76 -8.53 2.03
N GLY A 77 1.27 -7.30 2.19
CA GLY A 77 2.62 -6.97 1.76
C GLY A 77 3.70 -7.79 2.47
N ALA A 78 3.49 -8.15 3.75
CA ALA A 78 4.39 -9.04 4.47
C ALA A 78 4.34 -10.47 3.92
N ARG A 79 3.14 -10.98 3.59
CA ARG A 79 2.95 -12.30 2.97
C ARG A 79 3.66 -12.41 1.62
N GLU A 80 3.52 -11.39 0.78
CA GLU A 80 4.21 -11.36 -0.53
C GLU A 80 5.74 -11.36 -0.37
N ARG A 81 6.26 -10.53 0.56
CA ARG A 81 7.71 -10.51 0.85
C ARG A 81 8.20 -11.83 1.42
N ALA A 82 7.44 -12.46 2.31
CA ALA A 82 7.76 -13.77 2.86
C ALA A 82 7.84 -14.83 1.75
N ARG A 83 6.82 -14.88 0.87
CA ARG A 83 6.78 -15.80 -0.28
C ARG A 83 7.97 -15.58 -1.22
N LYS A 84 8.26 -14.31 -1.57
CA LYS A 84 9.37 -13.97 -2.49
C LYS A 84 10.74 -14.38 -1.94
N ASN A 85 10.93 -14.30 -0.62
CA ASN A 85 12.21 -14.57 0.03
C ASN A 85 12.24 -15.92 0.76
N ASN A 86 11.25 -16.79 0.52
CA ASN A 86 11.11 -18.10 1.16
C ASN A 86 11.22 -18.05 2.70
N LEU A 87 10.52 -17.10 3.32
CA LEU A 87 10.56 -16.87 4.77
C LEU A 87 9.28 -17.38 5.45
N PRO A 88 9.35 -17.82 6.71
CA PRO A 88 8.17 -18.18 7.50
C PRO A 88 7.15 -17.03 7.60
N PHE A 89 5.86 -17.39 7.54
CA PHE A 89 4.75 -16.43 7.64
C PHE A 89 3.56 -17.03 8.40
N ASN A 90 3.10 -16.35 9.47
CA ASN A 90 1.88 -16.76 10.19
C ASN A 90 1.06 -15.58 10.75
N LEU A 91 1.25 -14.36 10.21
CA LEU A 91 0.57 -13.16 10.69
C LEU A 91 -0.88 -13.08 10.25
N LYS A 92 -1.71 -12.55 11.15
CA LYS A 92 -3.11 -12.17 10.92
C LYS A 92 -3.32 -10.71 11.31
N VAL A 93 -4.34 -10.07 10.75
CA VAL A 93 -4.72 -8.67 11.07
C VAL A 93 -4.89 -8.45 12.57
N LYS A 94 -5.47 -9.42 13.29
CA LYS A 94 -5.64 -9.34 14.74
C LYS A 94 -4.32 -9.27 15.52
N ASP A 95 -3.24 -9.82 14.99
CA ASP A 95 -1.94 -9.79 15.64
C ASP A 95 -1.34 -8.37 15.54
N LEU A 96 -1.47 -7.72 14.38
CA LEU A 96 -1.04 -6.33 14.18
C LEU A 96 -1.85 -5.34 15.01
N ARG A 97 -3.15 -5.59 15.20
CA ARG A 97 -4.02 -4.73 16.00
C ARG A 97 -3.55 -4.61 17.46
N LYS A 98 -2.84 -5.61 17.97
CA LYS A 98 -2.32 -5.60 19.33
C LYS A 98 -1.04 -4.80 19.49
N ILE A 99 -0.30 -4.57 18.41
CA ILE A 99 1.04 -3.95 18.44
C ILE A 99 1.10 -2.61 17.73
N ILE A 100 0.01 -2.20 17.04
CA ILE A 100 -0.03 -0.90 16.36
C ILE A 100 -0.12 0.23 17.39
N THR A 101 0.73 1.22 17.23
CA THR A 101 0.77 2.46 18.01
C THR A 101 0.44 3.65 17.12
N THR A 102 0.28 4.81 17.70
CA THR A 102 0.09 6.07 16.95
C THR A 102 1.42 6.73 16.57
N HIS A 103 2.50 6.38 17.27
CA HIS A 103 3.83 6.95 17.10
C HIS A 103 4.88 5.88 16.85
N CYS A 104 5.94 6.24 16.13
CA CYS A 104 7.09 5.37 15.93
C CYS A 104 7.83 5.15 17.25
N PRO A 105 8.06 3.92 17.69
CA PRO A 105 8.75 3.66 18.95
C PRO A 105 10.25 4.06 18.93
N VAL A 106 10.83 4.25 17.73
CA VAL A 106 12.26 4.61 17.58
C VAL A 106 12.44 6.13 17.61
N PHE A 107 11.65 6.87 16.82
CA PHE A 107 11.81 8.32 16.63
C PHE A 107 10.73 9.16 17.30
N ASN A 108 9.71 8.55 17.88
CA ASN A 108 8.59 9.18 18.58
C ASN A 108 7.76 10.20 17.76
N PHE A 109 7.87 10.23 16.43
CA PHE A 109 6.98 11.02 15.60
C PHE A 109 5.71 10.27 15.26
N LYS A 110 4.63 11.00 14.99
CA LYS A 110 3.32 10.45 14.66
C LYS A 110 3.36 9.73 13.31
N PHE A 111 2.78 8.54 13.25
CA PHE A 111 2.62 7.82 11.99
C PHE A 111 1.65 8.54 11.05
N GLU A 112 2.01 8.56 9.76
CA GLU A 112 1.20 9.12 8.69
C GLU A 112 1.06 8.14 7.54
N ILE A 113 -0.17 8.03 6.97
CA ILE A 113 -0.44 7.18 5.80
C ILE A 113 -0.86 8.06 4.64
N ASN A 114 -0.25 7.81 3.46
CA ASN A 114 -0.73 8.32 2.17
C ASN A 114 -1.04 9.83 2.10
N LYS A 115 -0.47 10.65 2.91
CA LYS A 115 -0.37 12.03 2.52
C LYS A 115 0.63 12.04 1.37
N LYS A 116 0.14 12.17 0.13
CA LYS A 116 0.92 12.70 -0.98
C LYS A 116 1.28 14.13 -0.58
N ASN A 117 2.20 14.25 0.34
CA ASN A 117 2.85 15.53 0.57
C ASN A 117 3.65 15.81 -0.70
N ILE A 118 3.59 17.05 -1.13
CA ILE A 118 4.43 17.63 -2.17
C ILE A 118 5.91 17.22 -1.98
N ASN A 119 6.29 16.81 -0.78
CA ASN A 119 7.64 16.42 -0.36
C ASN A 119 7.86 14.90 -0.20
N ASN A 120 7.00 14.04 -0.72
CA ASN A 120 7.18 12.57 -0.70
C ASN A 120 7.54 11.98 0.69
N ASN A 121 6.98 12.53 1.78
CA ASN A 121 7.38 12.16 3.15
C ASN A 121 6.82 10.77 3.54
N TRP A 122 7.40 9.73 2.93
CA TRP A 122 7.14 8.33 3.24
C TRP A 122 7.80 7.86 4.54
N GLU A 123 8.75 8.65 5.06
CA GLU A 123 9.57 8.36 6.25
C GLU A 123 8.71 8.02 7.47
N ASN A 124 7.60 8.75 7.67
CA ASN A 124 6.68 8.56 8.80
C ASN A 124 5.67 7.44 8.59
N SER A 125 5.69 6.75 7.44
CA SER A 125 4.73 5.68 7.18
C SER A 125 5.00 4.47 8.06
N PRO A 126 3.99 3.90 8.73
CA PRO A 126 4.15 2.69 9.52
C PRO A 126 4.43 1.48 8.62
N THR A 127 5.39 0.68 9.00
CA THR A 127 5.78 -0.55 8.31
C THR A 127 6.08 -1.68 9.29
N LEU A 128 6.03 -2.92 8.80
CA LEU A 128 6.44 -4.09 9.59
C LEU A 128 7.94 -4.30 9.46
N ASP A 129 8.62 -4.29 10.60
CA ASP A 129 10.00 -4.72 10.73
C ASP A 129 10.07 -6.09 11.40
N ARG A 130 11.02 -6.90 10.96
CA ARG A 130 11.36 -8.19 11.57
C ARG A 130 12.47 -7.97 12.59
N VAL A 131 12.23 -8.31 13.84
CA VAL A 131 13.24 -8.20 14.90
C VAL A 131 14.48 -9.00 14.50
N ILE A 132 14.29 -10.24 14.07
CA ILE A 132 15.30 -11.15 13.55
C ILE A 132 14.93 -11.45 12.09
N PRO A 133 15.70 -10.96 11.09
CA PRO A 133 15.35 -11.08 9.67
C PRO A 133 15.06 -12.51 9.20
N GLU A 134 15.85 -13.48 9.66
CA GLU A 134 15.79 -14.88 9.24
C GLU A 134 14.54 -15.61 9.76
N LYS A 135 13.97 -15.16 10.89
CA LYS A 135 12.75 -15.74 11.46
C LYS A 135 11.48 -15.40 10.69
N GLY A 136 11.56 -14.51 9.69
CA GLY A 136 10.44 -14.16 8.84
C GLY A 136 9.34 -13.36 9.54
N TYR A 137 8.15 -13.38 8.95
CA TYR A 137 6.99 -12.63 9.41
C TYR A 137 6.09 -13.50 10.30
N VAL A 138 6.58 -13.76 11.50
CA VAL A 138 5.86 -14.57 12.49
C VAL A 138 5.53 -13.76 13.74
N LYS A 139 4.52 -14.22 14.50
CA LYS A 139 4.18 -13.62 15.79
C LYS A 139 5.43 -13.53 16.66
N ASN A 140 5.51 -12.49 17.47
CA ASN A 140 6.64 -12.20 18.38
C ASN A 140 7.98 -11.87 17.69
N ASN A 141 8.05 -11.89 16.35
CA ASN A 141 9.22 -11.46 15.57
C ASN A 141 8.99 -10.18 14.77
N ILE A 142 7.85 -9.52 14.94
CA ILE A 142 7.53 -8.29 14.23
C ILE A 142 7.23 -7.15 15.18
N ILE A 143 7.62 -5.96 14.77
CA ILE A 143 7.24 -4.69 15.37
C ILE A 143 6.74 -3.75 14.27
N ILE A 144 5.99 -2.72 14.65
CA ILE A 144 5.59 -1.65 13.74
C ILE A 144 6.46 -0.43 14.05
N VAL A 145 7.23 -0.02 13.06
CA VAL A 145 8.12 1.15 13.10
C VAL A 145 7.86 2.03 11.90
N SER A 146 8.47 3.21 11.87
CA SER A 146 8.45 4.06 10.67
C SER A 146 9.26 3.44 9.53
N MET A 147 8.94 3.81 8.29
CA MET A 147 9.73 3.42 7.13
C MET A 147 11.18 3.89 7.28
N LEU A 148 11.41 5.10 7.81
CA LEU A 148 12.76 5.59 8.10
C LEU A 148 13.53 4.64 9.02
N ALA A 149 12.94 4.28 10.18
CA ALA A 149 13.60 3.38 11.13
C ALA A 149 13.90 1.99 10.50
N ASN A 150 12.94 1.46 9.75
CA ASN A 150 13.10 0.18 9.07
C ASN A 150 14.18 0.22 7.97
N THR A 151 14.25 1.33 7.24
CA THR A 151 15.29 1.53 6.20
C THR A 151 16.69 1.63 6.83
N ILE A 152 16.83 2.40 7.90
CA ILE A 152 18.10 2.52 8.61
C ILE A 152 18.54 1.17 9.18
N LYS A 153 17.63 0.45 9.83
CA LYS A 153 17.94 -0.88 10.38
C LYS A 153 18.23 -1.90 9.27
N SER A 154 17.41 -1.94 8.23
CA SER A 154 17.50 -2.97 7.16
C SER A 154 17.67 -4.38 7.74
N ASN A 155 18.74 -5.08 7.37
CA ASN A 155 19.11 -6.40 7.92
C ASN A 155 20.25 -6.32 8.96
N ALA A 156 20.64 -5.11 9.38
CA ALA A 156 21.71 -4.94 10.34
C ALA A 156 21.29 -5.39 11.75
N ASN A 157 22.24 -5.98 12.46
CA ASN A 157 22.09 -6.28 13.88
C ASN A 157 22.41 -5.00 14.74
N PRO A 158 22.03 -4.97 16.02
CA PRO A 158 22.23 -3.80 16.89
C PRO A 158 23.67 -3.31 16.94
N ASN A 159 24.64 -4.22 16.99
CA ASN A 159 26.07 -3.85 17.05
C ASN A 159 26.56 -3.19 15.76
N GLN A 160 26.05 -3.62 14.60
CA GLN A 160 26.37 -2.99 13.32
C GLN A 160 25.78 -1.58 13.25
N ILE A 161 24.53 -1.40 13.69
CA ILE A 161 23.88 -0.08 13.73
C ILE A 161 24.68 0.89 14.63
N LEU A 162 25.06 0.44 15.82
CA LEU A 162 25.89 1.23 16.74
C LEU A 162 27.25 1.61 16.14
N LYS A 163 27.93 0.67 15.48
CA LYS A 163 29.23 0.95 14.84
C LYS A 163 29.07 2.02 13.76
N VAL A 164 28.06 1.90 12.90
CA VAL A 164 27.78 2.89 11.86
C VAL A 164 27.45 4.25 12.47
N GLY A 165 26.54 4.30 13.44
CA GLY A 165 26.17 5.54 14.12
C GLY A 165 27.36 6.22 14.80
N ASN A 166 28.19 5.47 15.51
CA ASN A 166 29.38 6.00 16.18
C ASN A 166 30.43 6.53 15.20
N TYR A 167 30.61 5.84 14.07
CA TYR A 167 31.53 6.30 13.03
C TYR A 167 31.11 7.66 12.46
N TYR A 168 29.85 7.78 12.04
CA TYR A 168 29.36 9.06 11.49
C TYR A 168 29.30 10.17 12.53
N LYS A 169 28.96 9.86 13.78
CA LYS A 169 29.00 10.83 14.88
C LYS A 169 30.39 11.41 15.06
N LYS A 170 31.44 10.57 15.02
CA LYS A 170 32.84 11.00 15.11
C LYS A 170 33.25 11.85 13.91
N LEU A 171 32.94 11.34 12.68
CA LEU A 171 33.28 12.03 11.43
C LEU A 171 32.64 13.44 11.35
N TYR A 172 31.39 13.56 11.75
CA TYR A 172 30.70 14.84 11.72
C TYR A 172 31.31 15.85 12.73
N LYS A 173 31.68 15.34 13.91
CA LYS A 173 32.41 16.17 14.90
C LYS A 173 33.76 16.68 14.35
N GLU A 174 34.51 15.79 13.70
CA GLU A 174 35.81 16.15 13.08
C GLU A 174 35.66 17.19 11.95
N LYS A 175 34.58 17.08 11.20
CA LYS A 175 34.25 18.00 10.09
C LYS A 175 33.52 19.27 10.52
N GLY A 176 33.20 19.44 11.79
CA GLY A 176 32.45 20.61 12.29
C GLY A 176 31.00 20.68 11.79
N ILE A 177 30.45 19.55 11.30
CA ILE A 177 29.08 19.48 10.81
C ILE A 177 28.12 19.44 12.00
N LYS A 178 27.28 20.48 12.13
CA LYS A 178 26.22 20.52 13.16
C LYS A 178 25.03 19.69 12.68
N HIS A 179 24.54 18.80 13.54
CA HIS A 179 23.26 18.13 13.33
C HIS A 179 22.13 19.02 13.80
N GLU A 180 21.21 19.34 12.92
CA GLU A 180 19.89 19.79 13.37
C GLU A 180 19.13 18.53 13.85
N THR A 181 18.82 18.48 15.13
CA THR A 181 17.85 17.52 15.69
C THR A 181 16.47 17.94 15.17
N LYS A 182 15.97 17.20 14.18
CA LYS A 182 14.57 17.32 13.76
C LYS A 182 13.64 16.79 14.84
#